data_bf1435104c69c87cbe49a8466bed5b26
#
_entry.id   bf1435104c69c87cbe49a8466bed5b26
#
_cell.length_a   1.000
_cell.length_b   1.000
_cell.length_c   1.000
_cell.angle_alpha   90.00
_cell.angle_beta   90.00
_cell.angle_gamma   90.00
#
_symmetry.space_group_name_H-M   'P 1'
#
loop_
_entity.id
_entity.type
_entity.pdbx_description
1 polymer ?
#
loop_
_entity_poly.entity_id
_entity_poly.type
_entity_poly.pdbx_seq_one_letter_code
_entity_poly.pdbx_strand_id
1 'polypeptide(L)'
;MSEMKNAVGAGTGRSGDDLCAGNSVREFKIWADVLNYGKKILKNAGIVEADLDAWYLFEQSFGISRAQYFLCARENIVGSTAQKMTAQEQTGNSLESKNALDCVELWLKEKLSAYENALKKRAARIPLQQIIGQQEFMGLSFFVNEHVLIPRQDTETLVELVLQEQKDKDISILDMCTGSGCIAVSLKKLGGYAHVEGADISEEALKVVFRFAIIQIVVSLATVYLVMI
;
A
#
# COMPACT_ATOMS: atom_id res chain seq x y z
N MET A 1 -51.14 3.77 -42.84
CA MET A 1 -51.58 4.87 -41.93
C MET A 1 -51.35 4.40 -40.53
N SER A 2 -50.57 5.11 -39.82
CA SER A 2 -50.32 5.29 -38.41
C SER A 2 -48.84 5.17 -38.07
N GLU A 3 -48.27 6.32 -37.84
CA GLU A 3 -46.87 6.53 -37.43
C GLU A 3 -46.65 6.09 -35.98
N MET A 4 -45.65 5.28 -35.73
CA MET A 4 -45.07 5.10 -34.38
C MET A 4 -43.79 5.91 -34.27
N LYS A 5 -43.86 7.00 -33.50
CA LYS A 5 -42.73 7.84 -33.14
C LYS A 5 -41.90 7.14 -32.07
N ASN A 6 -40.65 6.81 -32.40
CA ASN A 6 -39.63 6.40 -31.44
C ASN A 6 -39.16 7.61 -30.64
N ALA A 7 -39.41 7.60 -29.33
CA ALA A 7 -38.79 8.53 -28.40
C ALA A 7 -37.46 7.93 -27.90
N VAL A 8 -36.35 8.45 -28.40
CA VAL A 8 -35.00 8.19 -27.86
C VAL A 8 -34.83 9.05 -26.66
N GLY A 9 -34.85 8.44 -25.47
CA GLY A 9 -34.50 9.09 -24.23
C GLY A 9 -32.97 9.31 -24.16
N ALA A 10 -32.54 10.55 -24.28
CA ALA A 10 -31.18 10.97 -24.05
C ALA A 10 -30.87 10.84 -22.53
N GLY A 11 -30.13 9.79 -22.16
CA GLY A 11 -29.51 9.68 -20.85
C GLY A 11 -28.37 10.68 -20.77
N THR A 12 -28.58 11.77 -20.02
CA THR A 12 -27.53 12.73 -19.68
C THR A 12 -26.49 12.04 -18.79
N GLY A 13 -25.38 11.66 -19.40
CA GLY A 13 -24.18 11.24 -18.67
C GLY A 13 -23.71 12.39 -17.77
N ARG A 14 -23.81 12.20 -16.46
CA ARG A 14 -23.11 13.07 -15.51
C ARG A 14 -21.62 12.82 -15.70
N SER A 15 -20.93 13.84 -16.19
CA SER A 15 -19.49 13.87 -16.33
C SER A 15 -18.83 13.67 -14.95
N GLY A 16 -17.77 12.82 -14.93
CA GLY A 16 -17.04 12.49 -13.73
C GLY A 16 -16.17 13.63 -13.14
N ASP A 17 -16.41 14.87 -13.54
CA ASP A 17 -15.56 16.02 -13.18
C ASP A 17 -15.89 16.67 -11.84
N ASP A 18 -17.00 16.31 -11.18
CA ASP A 18 -17.40 16.89 -9.89
C ASP A 18 -16.74 16.23 -8.66
N LEU A 19 -15.84 15.24 -8.83
CA LEU A 19 -15.21 14.52 -7.73
C LEU A 19 -13.90 15.14 -7.22
N CYS A 20 -13.45 16.24 -7.79
CA CYS A 20 -12.11 16.81 -7.54
C CYS A 20 -12.11 18.28 -7.09
N ALA A 21 -13.13 18.75 -6.39
CA ALA A 21 -13.02 19.98 -5.62
C ALA A 21 -12.10 19.69 -4.42
N GLY A 22 -10.86 20.20 -4.46
CA GLY A 22 -9.86 19.96 -3.42
C GLY A 22 -10.36 20.42 -2.07
N ASN A 23 -10.65 19.45 -1.20
CA ASN A 23 -11.04 19.71 0.18
C ASN A 23 -9.82 20.27 0.92
N SER A 24 -9.96 21.43 1.51
CA SER A 24 -8.91 22.00 2.36
C SER A 24 -8.83 21.25 3.69
N VAL A 25 -7.65 21.21 4.33
CA VAL A 25 -7.42 20.58 5.65
C VAL A 25 -8.46 21.05 6.70
N ARG A 26 -9.06 22.22 6.52
CA ARG A 26 -10.03 22.81 7.43
C ARG A 26 -11.43 22.17 7.38
N GLU A 27 -11.72 21.34 6.40
CA GLU A 27 -13.04 20.68 6.26
C GLU A 27 -13.18 19.45 7.17
N PHE A 28 -12.07 18.79 7.51
CA PHE A 28 -12.08 17.65 8.40
C PHE A 28 -11.77 18.08 9.84
N LYS A 29 -12.71 17.84 10.75
CA LYS A 29 -12.54 18.20 12.17
C LYS A 29 -11.96 17.05 12.99
N ILE A 30 -12.34 15.82 12.67
CA ILE A 30 -11.97 14.61 13.38
C ILE A 30 -11.49 13.53 12.41
N TRP A 31 -10.68 12.59 12.89
CA TRP A 31 -10.15 11.50 12.08
C TRP A 31 -11.22 10.61 11.47
N ALA A 32 -12.36 10.45 12.15
CA ALA A 32 -13.50 9.71 11.62
C ALA A 32 -14.05 10.32 10.32
N ASP A 33 -14.03 11.65 10.17
CA ASP A 33 -14.49 12.32 8.95
C ASP A 33 -13.58 11.98 7.76
N VAL A 34 -12.26 11.98 7.98
CA VAL A 34 -11.25 11.64 6.95
C VAL A 34 -11.44 10.20 6.46
N LEU A 35 -11.59 9.25 7.39
CA LEU A 35 -11.79 7.86 7.03
C LEU A 35 -13.13 7.64 6.31
N ASN A 36 -14.21 8.26 6.80
CA ASN A 36 -15.54 8.16 6.17
C ASN A 36 -15.56 8.78 4.77
N TYR A 37 -14.82 9.86 4.55
CA TYR A 37 -14.62 10.44 3.22
C TYR A 37 -14.02 9.43 2.25
N GLY A 38 -12.92 8.74 2.64
CA GLY A 38 -12.30 7.72 1.80
C GLY A 38 -13.23 6.55 1.49
N LYS A 39 -13.95 6.04 2.51
CA LYS A 39 -14.96 4.99 2.33
C LYS A 39 -16.04 5.39 1.32
N LYS A 40 -16.54 6.63 1.41
CA LYS A 40 -17.55 7.15 0.49
C LYS A 40 -17.03 7.22 -0.95
N ILE A 41 -15.79 7.71 -1.16
CA ILE A 41 -15.19 7.76 -2.50
C ILE A 41 -15.10 6.37 -3.12
N LEU A 42 -14.56 5.39 -2.38
CA LEU A 42 -14.36 4.05 -2.91
C LEU A 42 -15.70 3.31 -3.12
N LYS A 43 -16.70 3.52 -2.25
CA LYS A 43 -18.06 2.98 -2.47
C LYS A 43 -18.71 3.57 -3.73
N ASN A 44 -18.58 4.88 -3.96
CA ASN A 44 -19.11 5.53 -5.15
C ASN A 44 -18.41 5.04 -6.43
N ALA A 45 -17.13 4.68 -6.34
CA ALA A 45 -16.37 4.06 -7.42
C ALA A 45 -16.69 2.56 -7.62
N GLY A 46 -17.59 1.98 -6.80
CA GLY A 46 -17.98 0.57 -6.88
C GLY A 46 -16.86 -0.39 -6.49
N ILE A 47 -15.98 0.00 -5.56
CA ILE A 47 -14.98 -0.90 -4.97
C ILE A 47 -15.69 -1.83 -3.98
N VAL A 48 -15.53 -3.14 -4.14
CA VAL A 48 -16.23 -4.16 -3.33
C VAL A 48 -15.84 -4.05 -1.85
N GLU A 49 -14.55 -3.97 -1.57
CA GLU A 49 -14.00 -3.88 -0.21
C GLU A 49 -13.67 -2.43 0.20
N ALA A 50 -14.52 -1.47 -0.21
CA ALA A 50 -14.28 -0.05 -0.03
C ALA A 50 -13.94 0.37 1.42
N ASP A 51 -14.57 -0.26 2.42
CA ASP A 51 -14.34 0.07 3.83
C ASP A 51 -12.95 -0.39 4.29
N LEU A 52 -12.52 -1.57 3.83
CA LEU A 52 -11.23 -2.15 4.14
C LEU A 52 -10.10 -1.42 3.41
N ASP A 53 -10.28 -1.18 2.11
CA ASP A 53 -9.31 -0.47 1.28
C ASP A 53 -9.08 0.96 1.78
N ALA A 54 -10.17 1.68 2.11
CA ALA A 54 -10.08 3.03 2.68
C ALA A 54 -9.31 3.03 4.00
N TRP A 55 -9.49 1.99 4.82
CA TRP A 55 -8.76 1.84 6.07
C TRP A 55 -7.25 1.67 5.82
N TYR A 56 -6.84 0.73 4.97
CA TYR A 56 -5.42 0.51 4.69
C TYR A 56 -4.73 1.74 4.09
N LEU A 57 -5.40 2.44 3.17
CA LEU A 57 -4.89 3.69 2.61
C LEU A 57 -4.78 4.81 3.66
N PHE A 58 -5.74 4.86 4.61
CA PHE A 58 -5.71 5.78 5.74
C PHE A 58 -4.52 5.48 6.66
N GLU A 59 -4.36 4.23 7.09
CA GLU A 59 -3.26 3.78 7.94
C GLU A 59 -1.91 4.08 7.31
N GLN A 60 -1.75 3.77 6.02
CA GLN A 60 -0.54 4.09 5.25
C GLN A 60 -0.24 5.58 5.20
N SER A 61 -1.25 6.41 4.96
CA SER A 61 -1.06 7.85 4.74
C SER A 61 -0.75 8.59 6.05
N PHE A 62 -1.40 8.20 7.14
CA PHE A 62 -1.33 8.93 8.42
C PHE A 62 -0.51 8.20 9.48
N GLY A 63 -0.14 6.94 9.27
CA GLY A 63 0.58 6.12 10.26
C GLY A 63 -0.23 5.85 11.53
N ILE A 64 -1.57 5.88 11.45
CA ILE A 64 -2.47 5.66 12.60
C ILE A 64 -2.96 4.22 12.53
N SER A 65 -2.47 3.37 13.45
CA SER A 65 -2.93 1.98 13.57
C SER A 65 -4.38 1.89 14.05
N ARG A 66 -5.02 0.72 13.88
CA ARG A 66 -6.41 0.51 14.35
C ARG A 66 -6.57 0.80 15.83
N ALA A 67 -5.63 0.38 16.66
CA ALA A 67 -5.66 0.64 18.10
C ALA A 67 -5.61 2.15 18.41
N GLN A 68 -4.69 2.86 17.76
CA GLN A 68 -4.58 4.32 17.91
C GLN A 68 -5.84 5.04 17.39
N TYR A 69 -6.40 4.59 16.27
CA TYR A 69 -7.61 5.16 15.72
C TYR A 69 -8.80 5.06 16.69
N PHE A 70 -8.99 3.94 17.38
CA PHE A 70 -10.06 3.80 18.39
C PHE A 70 -9.94 4.84 19.49
N LEU A 71 -8.73 5.27 19.84
CA LEU A 71 -8.49 6.28 20.86
C LEU A 71 -8.74 7.70 20.34
N CYS A 72 -8.32 7.99 19.10
CA CYS A 72 -8.33 9.38 18.57
C CYS A 72 -9.39 9.66 17.51
N ALA A 73 -10.23 8.70 17.11
CA ALA A 73 -11.18 8.84 16.01
C ALA A 73 -12.09 10.08 16.10
N ARG A 74 -12.46 10.47 17.33
CA ARG A 74 -13.34 11.63 17.65
C ARG A 74 -12.57 12.85 18.14
N GLU A 75 -11.24 12.77 18.23
CA GLU A 75 -10.43 13.91 18.64
C GLU A 75 -10.24 14.89 17.48
N ASN A 76 -10.04 16.16 17.85
CA ASN A 76 -9.68 17.17 16.87
C ASN A 76 -8.32 16.84 16.22
N ILE A 77 -8.28 16.81 14.89
CA ILE A 77 -7.11 16.40 14.12
C ILE A 77 -5.88 17.25 14.46
N VAL A 78 -6.05 18.58 14.47
CA VAL A 78 -4.93 19.50 14.71
C VAL A 78 -4.40 19.35 16.14
N GLY A 79 -5.29 19.29 17.13
CA GLY A 79 -4.93 19.14 18.53
C GLY A 79 -4.22 17.82 18.84
N SER A 80 -4.77 16.70 18.36
CA SER A 80 -4.18 15.36 18.59
C SER A 80 -2.86 15.17 17.85
N THR A 81 -2.69 15.77 16.67
CA THR A 81 -1.44 15.73 15.92
C THR A 81 -0.37 16.59 16.58
N ALA A 82 -0.71 17.78 17.04
CA ALA A 82 0.22 18.65 17.77
C ALA A 82 0.75 17.97 19.03
N GLN A 83 -0.11 17.32 19.82
CA GLN A 83 0.31 16.59 21.02
C GLN A 83 1.27 15.44 20.71
N LYS A 84 1.07 14.71 19.61
CA LYS A 84 1.98 13.63 19.18
C LYS A 84 3.34 14.17 18.72
N MET A 85 3.36 15.26 17.97
CA MET A 85 4.62 15.88 17.51
C MET A 85 5.45 16.41 18.69
N THR A 86 4.83 17.10 19.66
CA THR A 86 5.52 17.61 20.85
C THR A 86 6.00 16.49 21.78
N ALA A 87 5.31 15.36 21.85
CA ALA A 87 5.75 14.20 22.65
C ALA A 87 6.98 13.49 22.05
N GLN A 88 7.20 13.56 20.75
CA GLN A 88 8.39 13.01 20.08
C GLN A 88 9.61 13.94 20.14
N GLU A 89 9.41 15.24 20.33
CA GLU A 89 10.47 16.26 20.38
C GLU A 89 11.04 16.49 21.79
N GLN A 90 10.76 15.64 22.79
CA GLN A 90 11.35 15.77 24.16
C GLN A 90 12.87 15.62 24.22
N THR A 91 13.57 15.68 23.09
CA THR A 91 15.03 15.83 22.99
C THR A 91 15.41 17.21 22.45
N GLY A 92 15.06 18.29 23.18
CA GLY A 92 15.76 19.61 23.12
C GLY A 92 15.39 20.49 21.93
N ASN A 93 14.45 21.33 22.11
CA ASN A 93 14.34 22.75 21.81
C ASN A 93 12.85 23.15 21.81
N SER A 94 12.50 24.09 22.67
CA SER A 94 11.16 24.70 22.70
C SER A 94 10.93 25.49 21.42
N LEU A 95 10.31 24.88 20.43
CA LEU A 95 9.75 25.58 19.27
C LEU A 95 8.57 26.45 19.77
N GLU A 96 8.64 27.75 19.49
CA GLU A 96 7.58 28.69 19.80
C GLU A 96 6.23 28.16 19.24
N SER A 97 5.18 28.19 20.03
CA SER A 97 3.90 27.55 19.77
C SER A 97 3.21 27.95 18.43
N LYS A 98 3.57 29.06 17.82
CA LYS A 98 3.11 29.44 16.47
C LYS A 98 3.73 28.57 15.36
N ASN A 99 5.04 28.27 15.46
CA ASN A 99 5.73 27.46 14.47
C ASN A 99 5.26 25.99 14.51
N ALA A 100 4.84 25.48 15.67
CA ALA A 100 4.33 24.11 15.80
C ALA A 100 2.98 23.91 15.11
N LEU A 101 2.06 24.87 15.17
CA LEU A 101 0.77 24.78 14.49
C LEU A 101 0.92 24.84 12.96
N ASP A 102 1.79 25.73 12.46
CA ASP A 102 2.07 25.85 11.04
C ASP A 102 2.70 24.54 10.48
N CYS A 103 3.59 23.92 11.25
CA CYS A 103 4.17 22.61 10.89
C CYS A 103 3.12 21.51 10.85
N VAL A 104 2.19 21.47 11.82
CA VAL A 104 1.10 20.49 11.86
C VAL A 104 0.16 20.68 10.66
N GLU A 105 -0.21 21.92 10.34
CA GLU A 105 -1.08 22.21 9.19
C GLU A 105 -0.42 21.79 7.86
N LEU A 106 0.87 22.08 7.69
CA LEU A 106 1.62 21.69 6.50
C LEU A 106 1.71 20.16 6.37
N TRP A 107 2.05 19.46 7.46
CA TRP A 107 2.09 18.01 7.51
C TRP A 107 0.72 17.39 7.18
N LEU A 108 -0.36 17.90 7.76
CA LEU A 108 -1.72 17.44 7.48
C LEU A 108 -2.11 17.63 6.01
N LYS A 109 -1.75 18.78 5.43
CA LYS A 109 -2.03 19.07 4.01
C LYS A 109 -1.30 18.07 3.10
N GLU A 110 -0.04 17.76 3.39
CA GLU A 110 0.74 16.77 2.65
C GLU A 110 0.11 15.37 2.77
N LYS A 111 -0.21 14.94 3.99
CA LYS A 111 -0.80 13.62 4.27
C LYS A 111 -2.19 13.45 3.66
N LEU A 112 -3.03 14.48 3.73
CA LEU A 112 -4.35 14.46 3.09
C LEU A 112 -4.22 14.39 1.56
N SER A 113 -3.30 15.15 0.96
CA SER A 113 -3.04 15.08 -0.48
C SER A 113 -2.56 13.68 -0.88
N ALA A 114 -1.67 13.06 -0.12
CA ALA A 114 -1.22 11.68 -0.35
C ALA A 114 -2.38 10.69 -0.27
N TYR A 115 -3.23 10.82 0.75
CA TYR A 115 -4.43 9.98 0.93
C TYR A 115 -5.41 10.13 -0.23
N GLU A 116 -5.74 11.36 -0.64
CA GLU A 116 -6.60 11.61 -1.78
C GLU A 116 -6.06 11.02 -3.08
N ASN A 117 -4.75 11.15 -3.32
CA ASN A 117 -4.09 10.55 -4.48
C ASN A 117 -4.18 9.01 -4.45
N ALA A 118 -3.99 8.40 -3.28
CA ALA A 118 -4.15 6.96 -3.10
C ALA A 118 -5.59 6.50 -3.36
N LEU A 119 -6.59 7.25 -2.86
CA LEU A 119 -8.01 7.00 -3.13
C LEU A 119 -8.34 7.10 -4.62
N LYS A 120 -7.81 8.12 -5.32
CA LYS A 120 -7.99 8.27 -6.78
C LYS A 120 -7.41 7.08 -7.54
N LYS A 121 -6.20 6.66 -7.20
CA LYS A 121 -5.58 5.46 -7.79
C LYS A 121 -6.43 4.21 -7.56
N ARG A 122 -6.93 4.01 -6.34
CA ARG A 122 -7.78 2.85 -6.01
C ARG A 122 -9.13 2.92 -6.72
N ALA A 123 -9.75 4.09 -6.80
CA ALA A 123 -10.98 4.32 -7.56
C ALA A 123 -10.79 4.03 -9.07
N ALA A 124 -9.60 4.29 -9.61
CA ALA A 124 -9.20 3.91 -10.97
C ALA A 124 -8.85 2.41 -11.13
N ARG A 125 -9.15 1.57 -10.12
CA ARG A 125 -8.96 0.12 -10.11
C ARG A 125 -7.50 -0.34 -10.02
N ILE A 126 -6.54 0.53 -9.68
CA ILE A 126 -5.19 0.10 -9.35
C ILE A 126 -5.27 -0.79 -8.08
N PRO A 127 -4.62 -1.97 -8.07
CA PRO A 127 -4.63 -2.85 -6.91
C PRO A 127 -4.13 -2.16 -5.64
N LEU A 128 -4.78 -2.45 -4.50
CA LEU A 128 -4.43 -1.85 -3.21
C LEU A 128 -2.96 -2.04 -2.87
N GLN A 129 -2.45 -3.27 -3.06
CA GLN A 129 -1.07 -3.64 -2.76
C GLN A 129 -0.04 -2.84 -3.57
N GLN A 130 -0.35 -2.53 -4.84
CA GLN A 130 0.51 -1.68 -5.68
C GLN A 130 0.51 -0.22 -5.20
N ILE A 131 -0.62 0.27 -4.68
CA ILE A 131 -0.72 1.63 -4.10
C ILE A 131 0.07 1.69 -2.79
N ILE A 132 -0.06 0.67 -1.95
CA ILE A 132 0.67 0.52 -0.69
C ILE A 132 2.17 0.24 -0.95
N GLY A 133 2.49 -0.44 -2.05
CA GLY A 133 3.85 -0.82 -2.42
C GLY A 133 4.35 -2.08 -1.70
N GLN A 134 3.47 -2.80 -0.99
CA GLN A 134 3.85 -3.99 -0.21
C GLN A 134 2.76 -5.07 -0.26
N GLN A 135 3.19 -6.34 -0.19
CA GLN A 135 2.35 -7.53 -0.05
C GLN A 135 3.03 -8.51 0.90
N GLU A 136 2.25 -9.03 1.84
CA GLU A 136 2.68 -10.14 2.69
C GLU A 136 2.60 -11.46 1.92
N PHE A 137 3.63 -12.31 2.08
CA PHE A 137 3.71 -13.64 1.51
C PHE A 137 4.61 -14.49 2.42
N MET A 138 4.14 -15.66 2.87
CA MET A 138 4.86 -16.54 3.79
C MET A 138 5.34 -15.84 5.08
N GLY A 139 4.58 -14.86 5.58
CA GLY A 139 4.95 -14.04 6.75
C GLY A 139 6.08 -13.04 6.49
N LEU A 140 6.47 -12.84 5.24
CA LEU A 140 7.47 -11.85 4.81
C LEU A 140 6.80 -10.74 4.01
N SER A 141 7.22 -9.48 4.21
CA SER A 141 6.68 -8.33 3.48
C SER A 141 7.49 -8.06 2.22
N PHE A 142 6.91 -8.24 1.05
CA PHE A 142 7.56 -8.03 -0.26
C PHE A 142 7.16 -6.70 -0.87
N PHE A 143 8.12 -6.02 -1.52
CA PHE A 143 7.81 -4.86 -2.35
C PHE A 143 7.07 -5.27 -3.61
N VAL A 144 6.04 -4.52 -3.96
CA VAL A 144 5.27 -4.71 -5.18
C VAL A 144 4.96 -3.36 -5.84
N ASN A 145 4.95 -3.36 -7.16
CA ASN A 145 4.57 -2.22 -7.99
C ASN A 145 3.94 -2.73 -9.31
N GLU A 146 3.79 -1.87 -10.30
CA GLU A 146 3.22 -2.21 -11.61
C GLU A 146 4.09 -3.18 -12.44
N HIS A 147 5.35 -3.39 -12.08
CA HIS A 147 6.29 -4.23 -12.85
C HIS A 147 6.33 -5.67 -12.39
N VAL A 148 5.69 -6.00 -11.26
CA VAL A 148 5.69 -7.35 -10.70
C VAL A 148 4.28 -7.85 -10.42
N LEU A 149 4.10 -9.16 -10.59
CA LEU A 149 2.86 -9.81 -10.15
C LEU A 149 2.79 -9.73 -8.61
N ILE A 150 1.62 -9.30 -8.10
CA ILE A 150 1.36 -9.32 -6.66
C ILE A 150 1.37 -10.78 -6.19
N PRO A 151 2.21 -11.14 -5.20
CA PRO A 151 2.23 -12.49 -4.63
C PRO A 151 0.83 -12.94 -4.21
N ARG A 152 0.47 -14.16 -4.60
CA ARG A 152 -0.84 -14.76 -4.31
C ARG A 152 -0.72 -15.81 -3.22
N GLN A 153 -1.74 -15.92 -2.39
CA GLN A 153 -1.81 -16.92 -1.33
C GLN A 153 -1.73 -18.36 -1.87
N ASP A 154 -2.32 -18.64 -3.04
CA ASP A 154 -2.22 -19.96 -3.67
C ASP A 154 -0.76 -20.38 -3.94
N THR A 155 0.13 -19.41 -4.20
CA THR A 155 1.55 -19.65 -4.43
C THR A 155 2.30 -20.02 -3.14
N GLU A 156 1.78 -19.66 -1.96
CA GLU A 156 2.35 -20.08 -0.67
C GLU A 156 2.34 -21.60 -0.52
N THR A 157 1.29 -22.27 -1.02
CA THR A 157 1.21 -23.74 -1.03
C THR A 157 2.37 -24.40 -1.77
N LEU A 158 2.84 -23.80 -2.88
CA LEU A 158 4.01 -24.29 -3.59
C LEU A 158 5.28 -24.21 -2.72
N VAL A 159 5.47 -23.07 -2.05
CA VAL A 159 6.64 -22.88 -1.16
C VAL A 159 6.57 -23.84 0.01
N GLU A 160 5.41 -23.99 0.65
CA GLU A 160 5.20 -24.95 1.74
C GLU A 160 5.51 -26.37 1.32
N LEU A 161 5.06 -26.79 0.13
CA LEU A 161 5.33 -28.14 -0.40
C LEU A 161 6.82 -28.38 -0.60
N VAL A 162 7.53 -27.43 -1.18
CA VAL A 162 8.99 -27.52 -1.35
C VAL A 162 9.70 -27.61 0.01
N LEU A 163 9.29 -26.80 0.99
CA LEU A 163 9.85 -26.83 2.35
C LEU A 163 9.59 -28.17 3.06
N GLN A 164 8.46 -28.81 2.77
CA GLN A 164 8.07 -30.09 3.37
C GLN A 164 8.79 -31.29 2.73
N GLU A 165 8.87 -31.31 1.41
CA GLU A 165 9.38 -32.48 0.68
C GLU A 165 10.90 -32.44 0.48
N GLN A 166 11.48 -31.27 0.23
CA GLN A 166 12.89 -31.14 -0.07
C GLN A 166 13.71 -30.92 1.21
N LYS A 167 14.44 -31.96 1.63
CA LYS A 167 15.25 -31.94 2.86
C LYS A 167 16.72 -31.63 2.61
N ASP A 168 17.22 -31.92 1.42
CA ASP A 168 18.59 -31.58 1.04
C ASP A 168 18.70 -30.06 0.86
N LYS A 169 19.59 -29.42 1.62
CA LYS A 169 19.79 -27.97 1.63
C LYS A 169 20.88 -27.50 0.65
N ASP A 170 21.65 -28.43 0.11
CA ASP A 170 22.73 -28.14 -0.84
C ASP A 170 22.29 -28.18 -2.31
N ILE A 171 20.99 -28.47 -2.55
CA ILE A 171 20.42 -28.41 -3.90
C ILE A 171 20.45 -26.99 -4.46
N SER A 172 20.57 -26.89 -5.79
CA SER A 172 20.40 -25.64 -6.52
C SER A 172 18.94 -25.46 -6.92
N ILE A 173 18.37 -24.31 -6.58
CA ILE A 173 16.99 -23.92 -6.90
C ILE A 173 17.05 -22.71 -7.83
N LEU A 174 16.33 -22.78 -8.95
CA LEU A 174 16.14 -21.67 -9.87
C LEU A 174 14.66 -21.29 -9.94
N ASP A 175 14.34 -20.08 -9.55
CA ASP A 175 13.01 -19.47 -9.67
C ASP A 175 12.93 -18.67 -10.98
N MET A 176 12.33 -19.29 -12.01
CA MET A 176 12.16 -18.68 -13.32
C MET A 176 10.95 -17.76 -13.33
N CYS A 177 11.09 -16.55 -13.89
CA CYS A 177 10.09 -15.48 -13.84
C CYS A 177 9.79 -15.06 -12.40
N THR A 178 10.85 -14.80 -11.65
CA THR A 178 10.80 -14.58 -10.20
C THR A 178 9.92 -13.40 -9.76
N GLY A 179 9.69 -12.42 -10.65
CA GLY A 179 8.80 -11.27 -10.41
C GLY A 179 9.22 -10.46 -9.17
N SER A 180 8.43 -10.54 -8.10
CA SER A 180 8.74 -9.90 -6.80
C SER A 180 9.82 -10.64 -5.99
N GLY A 181 10.26 -11.82 -6.44
CA GLY A 181 11.18 -12.67 -5.71
C GLY A 181 10.55 -13.47 -4.57
N CYS A 182 9.22 -13.48 -4.46
CA CYS A 182 8.54 -14.04 -3.29
C CYS A 182 8.82 -15.54 -3.08
N ILE A 183 8.94 -16.34 -4.15
CA ILE A 183 9.26 -17.77 -4.06
C ILE A 183 10.74 -17.95 -3.68
N ALA A 184 11.66 -17.38 -4.47
CA ALA A 184 13.11 -17.53 -4.26
C ALA A 184 13.53 -17.08 -2.86
N VAL A 185 13.10 -15.89 -2.45
CA VAL A 185 13.45 -15.32 -1.13
C VAL A 185 12.85 -16.14 0.01
N SER A 186 11.59 -16.58 -0.10
CA SER A 186 10.96 -17.41 0.93
C SER A 186 11.66 -18.75 1.08
N LEU A 187 12.00 -19.43 -0.03
CA LEU A 187 12.78 -20.67 0.01
C LEU A 187 14.16 -20.46 0.64
N LYS A 188 14.86 -19.39 0.26
CA LYS A 188 16.15 -19.06 0.87
C LYS A 188 16.04 -18.82 2.36
N LYS A 189 15.09 -17.96 2.78
CA LYS A 189 14.99 -17.48 4.15
C LYS A 189 14.37 -18.50 5.10
N LEU A 190 13.31 -19.17 4.67
CA LEU A 190 12.59 -20.13 5.51
C LEU A 190 13.13 -21.56 5.37
N GLY A 191 13.62 -21.92 4.17
CA GLY A 191 14.14 -23.23 3.89
C GLY A 191 15.62 -23.40 4.21
N GLY A 192 16.40 -22.33 4.23
CA GLY A 192 17.83 -22.35 4.45
C GLY A 192 18.63 -23.02 3.31
N TYR A 193 18.07 -23.08 2.09
CA TYR A 193 18.77 -23.65 0.93
C TYR A 193 20.02 -22.84 0.59
N ALA A 194 21.13 -23.53 0.31
CA ALA A 194 22.42 -22.90 0.06
C ALA A 194 22.44 -22.10 -1.26
N HIS A 195 21.86 -22.67 -2.31
CA HIS A 195 21.91 -22.14 -3.67
C HIS A 195 20.49 -21.85 -4.17
N VAL A 196 20.06 -20.58 -4.12
CA VAL A 196 18.78 -20.11 -4.66
C VAL A 196 19.04 -18.95 -5.59
N GLU A 197 18.59 -19.09 -6.81
CA GLU A 197 18.71 -18.08 -7.86
C GLU A 197 17.32 -17.68 -8.34
N GLY A 198 17.12 -16.38 -8.61
CA GLY A 198 15.93 -15.84 -9.25
C GLY A 198 16.28 -15.26 -10.61
N ALA A 199 15.49 -15.59 -11.64
CA ALA A 199 15.68 -15.09 -12.99
C ALA A 199 14.39 -14.45 -13.51
N ASP A 200 14.52 -13.33 -14.22
CA ASP A 200 13.40 -12.66 -14.87
C ASP A 200 13.85 -11.98 -16.16
N ILE A 201 12.98 -11.92 -17.16
CA ILE A 201 13.22 -11.18 -18.39
C ILE A 201 13.03 -9.67 -18.18
N SER A 202 12.26 -9.27 -17.16
CA SER A 202 11.98 -7.87 -16.83
C SER A 202 13.06 -7.31 -15.93
N GLU A 203 13.85 -6.39 -16.46
CA GLU A 203 14.84 -5.63 -15.69
C GLU A 203 14.21 -4.85 -14.53
N GLU A 204 13.00 -4.31 -14.74
CA GLU A 204 12.26 -3.59 -13.71
C GLU A 204 11.80 -4.52 -12.58
N ALA A 205 11.40 -5.75 -12.89
CA ALA A 205 11.09 -6.75 -11.87
C ALA A 205 12.35 -7.09 -11.03
N LEU A 206 13.49 -7.29 -11.66
CA LEU A 206 14.75 -7.55 -10.95
C LEU A 206 15.15 -6.40 -10.02
N LYS A 207 14.90 -5.14 -10.40
CA LYS A 207 15.11 -3.97 -9.52
C LYS A 207 14.24 -4.02 -8.27
N VAL A 208 13.00 -4.51 -8.37
CA VAL A 208 12.10 -4.69 -7.21
C VAL A 208 12.67 -5.74 -6.25
N VAL A 209 13.07 -6.90 -6.75
CA VAL A 209 13.70 -7.95 -5.94
C VAL A 209 14.98 -7.45 -5.28
N PHE A 210 15.83 -6.78 -6.05
CA PHE A 210 17.12 -6.26 -5.56
C PHE A 210 16.93 -5.24 -4.42
N ARG A 211 15.93 -4.36 -4.53
CA ARG A 211 15.57 -3.44 -3.46
C ARG A 211 15.16 -4.16 -2.18
N PHE A 212 14.38 -5.24 -2.30
CA PHE A 212 14.02 -6.09 -1.18
C PHE A 212 15.25 -6.76 -0.58
N ALA A 213 16.10 -7.37 -1.42
CA ALA A 213 17.30 -8.07 -0.99
C ALA A 213 18.27 -7.15 -0.22
N ILE A 214 18.52 -5.93 -0.69
CA ILE A 214 19.37 -4.96 0.02
C ILE A 214 18.84 -4.65 1.42
N ILE A 215 17.55 -4.37 1.56
CA ILE A 215 16.94 -4.02 2.86
C ILE A 215 16.97 -5.20 3.83
N GLN A 216 16.81 -6.43 3.32
CA GLN A 216 16.86 -7.65 4.14
C GLN A 216 18.29 -8.17 4.36
N ILE A 217 19.24 -7.90 3.47
CA ILE A 217 20.66 -8.29 3.60
C ILE A 217 21.36 -7.53 4.71
N VAL A 218 20.97 -6.29 4.99
CA VAL A 218 21.43 -5.57 6.18
C VAL A 218 21.05 -6.28 7.49
N VAL A 219 20.06 -7.18 7.42
CA VAL A 219 19.53 -7.94 8.58
C VAL A 219 19.98 -9.42 8.58
N SER A 220 20.40 -10.00 7.43
CA SER A 220 20.83 -11.42 7.37
C SER A 220 21.65 -11.68 6.11
N LEU A 221 22.82 -12.33 6.27
CA LEU A 221 23.80 -12.76 5.24
C LEU A 221 23.25 -13.82 4.25
N ALA A 222 22.12 -13.56 3.60
CA ALA A 222 21.54 -14.45 2.59
C ALA A 222 21.70 -13.85 1.20
N THR A 223 22.63 -14.38 0.42
CA THR A 223 22.86 -13.98 -0.97
C THR A 223 21.84 -14.68 -1.88
N VAL A 224 20.93 -13.91 -2.48
CA VAL A 224 20.12 -14.36 -3.61
C VAL A 224 20.81 -13.87 -4.88
N TYR A 225 21.16 -14.78 -5.79
CA TYR A 225 21.70 -14.41 -7.09
C TYR A 225 20.56 -14.08 -8.04
N LEU A 226 20.62 -12.90 -8.66
CA LEU A 226 19.66 -12.45 -9.65
C LEU A 226 20.32 -12.50 -11.03
N VAL A 227 19.71 -13.21 -11.95
CA VAL A 227 20.18 -13.38 -13.32
C VAL A 227 19.14 -12.82 -14.28
N MET A 228 19.61 -11.95 -15.17
CA MET A 228 18.80 -11.50 -16.31
C MET A 228 18.98 -12.51 -17.46
N ILE A 229 17.88 -13.04 -17.99
CA ILE A 229 17.83 -13.99 -19.10
C ILE A 229 17.43 -13.27 -20.38
#